data_7300f9a88b4d63793ac6d22d8ee1ed84
#
_entry.id   7300f9a88b4d63793ac6d22d8ee1ed84
#
_cell.length_a   1.000
_cell.length_b   1.000
_cell.length_c   1.000
_cell.angle_alpha   90.00
_cell.angle_beta   90.00
_cell.angle_gamma   90.00
#
_symmetry.space_group_name_H-M   'P 1'
#
loop_
_entity.id
_entity.type
_entity.pdbx_description
1 polymer ?
#
loop_
_entity_poly.entity_id
_entity_poly.type
_entity_poly.pdbx_seq_one_letter_code
_entity_poly.pdbx_strand_id
1 'polypeptide(L)'
;LVGSEMCIRDRPLKMKGVNIHEHNEATGHYVPEELMRKDFELMKQHNINTVRLCHYPQDRKFYELCDEYGLYVYDEANIESHGMKYDLRKGGTLGNNPEWLKPHMDRTINMYERNKNYPSLTFWSLGNEAGNGYNFYQTYLWVKDRETKGMNRPVNYERAQWEWNTDMFVPQYPGASWFESIGKEGSDRPIMPSEYAHAMGNSTGGLWAQWQAIYKYPNLQGGYIWDWVDQGILQ
;
A
#
# COMPACT_ATOMS: atom_id res chain seq x y z
N LEU A 1 14.38 6.58 1.86
CA LEU A 1 13.80 7.66 2.67
C LEU A 1 14.92 8.60 3.13
N VAL A 2 14.63 9.90 3.20
CA VAL A 2 15.51 10.92 3.78
C VAL A 2 14.68 11.63 4.86
N GLY A 3 14.82 11.19 6.11
CA GLY A 3 13.95 11.64 7.19
C GLY A 3 12.48 11.35 6.89
N SER A 4 11.63 12.37 6.90
CA SER A 4 10.20 12.27 6.60
C SER A 4 9.85 12.40 5.10
N GLU A 5 10.84 12.48 4.20
CA GLU A 5 10.63 12.62 2.77
C GLU A 5 11.03 11.38 1.98
N MET A 6 10.28 11.13 0.91
CA MET A 6 10.65 10.15 -0.11
C MET A 6 11.36 10.85 -1.27
N CYS A 7 12.51 10.31 -1.64
CA CYS A 7 13.29 10.83 -2.75
C CYS A 7 13.73 9.71 -3.69
N ILE A 8 13.77 10.00 -4.98
CA ILE A 8 14.43 9.17 -5.98
C ILE A 8 15.51 10.01 -6.67
N ARG A 9 16.76 9.55 -6.63
CA ARG A 9 17.92 10.26 -7.15
C ARG A 9 17.97 11.71 -6.63
N ASP A 10 17.84 11.86 -5.31
CA ASP A 10 17.86 13.14 -4.58
C ASP A 10 16.75 14.14 -4.99
N ARG A 11 15.68 13.66 -5.61
CA ARG A 11 14.51 14.48 -5.95
C ARG A 11 13.31 14.04 -5.15
N PRO A 12 12.59 14.98 -4.49
CA PRO A 12 11.36 14.66 -3.78
C PRO A 12 10.34 13.98 -4.70
N LEU A 13 9.73 12.93 -4.22
CA LEU A 13 8.73 12.16 -4.96
C LEU A 13 7.41 12.16 -4.19
N LYS A 14 6.32 12.51 -4.89
CA LYS A 14 4.96 12.35 -4.36
C LYS A 14 4.28 11.18 -5.06
N MET A 15 3.69 10.29 -4.26
CA MET A 15 2.98 9.10 -4.71
C MET A 15 1.53 9.45 -5.07
N LYS A 16 1.23 9.49 -6.36
CA LYS A 16 -0.10 9.69 -6.94
C LYS A 16 -0.67 8.32 -7.24
N GLY A 17 -1.18 7.66 -6.21
CA GLY A 17 -1.50 6.25 -6.26
C GLY A 17 -2.98 5.94 -6.33
N VAL A 18 -3.26 4.72 -6.79
CA VAL A 18 -4.57 4.07 -6.72
C VAL A 18 -4.40 2.67 -6.14
N ASN A 19 -5.42 2.20 -5.43
CA ASN A 19 -5.57 0.80 -5.07
C ASN A 19 -6.15 0.04 -6.25
N ILE A 20 -5.69 -1.18 -6.49
CA ILE A 20 -6.21 -2.03 -7.56
C ILE A 20 -6.36 -3.48 -7.10
N HIS A 21 -7.58 -4.01 -7.19
CA HIS A 21 -7.83 -5.43 -7.10
C HIS A 21 -7.58 -6.11 -8.44
N GLU A 22 -7.09 -7.35 -8.41
CA GLU A 22 -7.02 -8.21 -9.59
C GLU A 22 -8.43 -8.73 -9.89
N HIS A 23 -9.19 -7.93 -10.62
CA HIS A 23 -10.61 -8.18 -10.85
C HIS A 23 -11.07 -7.74 -12.24
N ASN A 24 -11.93 -8.55 -12.85
CA ASN A 24 -12.65 -8.24 -14.05
C ASN A 24 -14.11 -8.72 -13.92
N GLU A 25 -15.06 -7.93 -14.35
CA GLU A 25 -16.50 -8.20 -14.20
C GLU A 25 -16.96 -9.51 -14.86
N ALA A 26 -16.30 -9.93 -15.95
CA ALA A 26 -16.66 -11.12 -16.72
C ALA A 26 -15.89 -12.38 -16.30
N THR A 27 -14.68 -12.24 -15.77
CA THR A 27 -13.74 -13.36 -15.55
C THR A 27 -13.29 -13.52 -14.10
N GLY A 28 -13.77 -12.65 -13.20
CA GLY A 28 -13.40 -12.68 -11.78
C GLY A 28 -11.95 -12.27 -11.55
N HIS A 29 -11.16 -13.10 -10.86
CA HIS A 29 -9.75 -12.84 -10.55
C HIS A 29 -8.77 -13.09 -11.71
N TYR A 30 -9.25 -13.42 -12.88
CA TYR A 30 -8.42 -13.47 -14.08
C TYR A 30 -8.60 -12.18 -14.89
N VAL A 31 -7.54 -11.39 -15.00
CA VAL A 31 -7.53 -10.15 -15.79
C VAL A 31 -6.70 -10.36 -17.05
N PRO A 32 -7.29 -10.28 -18.26
CA PRO A 32 -6.53 -10.39 -19.51
C PRO A 32 -5.46 -9.29 -19.64
N GLU A 33 -4.32 -9.62 -20.24
CA GLU A 33 -3.22 -8.65 -20.43
C GLU A 33 -3.69 -7.38 -21.18
N GLU A 34 -4.57 -7.52 -22.17
CA GLU A 34 -5.13 -6.38 -22.92
C GLU A 34 -5.84 -5.39 -22.00
N LEU A 35 -6.60 -5.89 -21.02
CA LEU A 35 -7.28 -5.03 -20.05
C LEU A 35 -6.28 -4.38 -19.08
N MET A 36 -5.27 -5.14 -18.61
CA MET A 36 -4.20 -4.57 -17.80
C MET A 36 -3.51 -3.40 -18.52
N ARG A 37 -3.17 -3.58 -19.82
CA ARG A 37 -2.56 -2.51 -20.62
C ARG A 37 -3.44 -1.28 -20.76
N LYS A 38 -4.75 -1.47 -20.95
CA LYS A 38 -5.70 -0.36 -20.99
C LYS A 38 -5.74 0.40 -19.67
N ASP A 39 -5.75 -0.30 -18.54
CA ASP A 39 -5.69 0.32 -17.21
C ASP A 39 -4.40 1.14 -17.04
N PHE A 40 -3.25 0.59 -17.43
CA PHE A 40 -1.97 1.28 -17.35
C PHE A 40 -1.91 2.54 -18.22
N GLU A 41 -2.43 2.47 -19.44
CA GLU A 41 -2.56 3.64 -20.33
C GLU A 41 -3.42 4.75 -19.70
N LEU A 42 -4.57 4.39 -19.14
CA LEU A 42 -5.45 5.33 -18.43
C LEU A 42 -4.77 5.91 -17.19
N MET A 43 -4.10 5.09 -16.39
CA MET A 43 -3.33 5.56 -15.22
C MET A 43 -2.29 6.60 -15.65
N LYS A 44 -1.53 6.34 -16.71
CA LYS A 44 -0.54 7.30 -17.23
C LYS A 44 -1.18 8.58 -17.74
N GLN A 45 -2.29 8.51 -18.46
CA GLN A 45 -3.04 9.68 -18.93
C GLN A 45 -3.55 10.56 -17.78
N HIS A 46 -3.87 9.96 -16.64
CA HIS A 46 -4.34 10.66 -15.44
C HIS A 46 -3.23 10.96 -14.40
N ASN A 47 -1.96 10.87 -14.81
CA ASN A 47 -0.80 11.16 -13.94
C ASN A 47 -0.69 10.28 -12.71
N ILE A 48 -1.25 9.09 -12.70
CA ILE A 48 -0.98 8.07 -11.70
C ILE A 48 0.44 7.55 -11.91
N ASN A 49 1.23 7.48 -10.85
CA ASN A 49 2.60 7.01 -10.91
C ASN A 49 2.89 5.79 -10.04
N THR A 50 1.90 5.33 -9.27
CA THR A 50 2.05 4.20 -8.36
C THR A 50 0.74 3.44 -8.16
N VAL A 51 0.84 2.15 -7.87
CA VAL A 51 -0.29 1.27 -7.59
C VAL A 51 -0.05 0.50 -6.30
N ARG A 52 -1.08 0.37 -5.45
CA ARG A 52 -1.08 -0.58 -4.33
C ARG A 52 -1.88 -1.80 -4.73
N LEU A 53 -1.26 -2.96 -4.60
CA LEU A 53 -1.84 -4.25 -4.95
C LEU A 53 -2.65 -4.77 -3.77
N CYS A 54 -3.87 -4.33 -3.66
CA CYS A 54 -4.76 -4.66 -2.56
C CYS A 54 -5.52 -5.97 -2.85
N HIS A 55 -5.61 -6.91 -1.93
CA HIS A 55 -4.84 -7.05 -0.70
C HIS A 55 -4.05 -8.36 -0.80
N TYR A 56 -3.32 -8.53 -1.90
CA TYR A 56 -2.56 -9.74 -2.26
C TYR A 56 -1.62 -9.45 -3.45
N PRO A 57 -0.54 -10.24 -3.60
CA PRO A 57 0.29 -10.19 -4.82
C PRO A 57 -0.53 -10.61 -6.05
N GLN A 58 -0.45 -9.82 -7.12
CA GLN A 58 -1.20 -10.05 -8.36
C GLN A 58 -0.42 -10.91 -9.37
N ASP A 59 -0.97 -11.10 -10.58
CA ASP A 59 -0.32 -11.82 -11.66
C ASP A 59 1.08 -11.25 -11.98
N ARG A 60 2.02 -12.11 -12.38
CA ARG A 60 3.39 -11.69 -12.75
C ARG A 60 3.39 -10.67 -13.87
N LYS A 61 2.48 -10.81 -14.83
CA LYS A 61 2.35 -9.89 -15.96
C LYS A 61 2.10 -8.45 -15.49
N PHE A 62 1.35 -8.29 -14.40
CA PHE A 62 1.09 -6.96 -13.84
C PHE A 62 2.39 -6.25 -13.42
N TYR A 63 3.31 -6.95 -12.76
CA TYR A 63 4.61 -6.39 -12.37
C TYR A 63 5.50 -6.08 -13.57
N GLU A 64 5.52 -6.98 -14.58
CA GLU A 64 6.23 -6.74 -15.84
C GLU A 64 5.72 -5.47 -16.53
N LEU A 65 4.41 -5.24 -16.53
CA LEU A 65 3.81 -4.02 -17.05
C LEU A 65 4.12 -2.80 -16.19
N CYS A 66 4.19 -2.92 -14.87
CA CYS A 66 4.67 -1.84 -14.01
C CYS A 66 6.10 -1.41 -14.38
N ASP A 67 6.99 -2.38 -14.64
CA ASP A 67 8.35 -2.10 -15.11
C ASP A 67 8.33 -1.43 -16.49
N GLU A 68 7.51 -1.92 -17.43
CA GLU A 68 7.38 -1.38 -18.80
C GLU A 68 6.85 0.06 -18.82
N TYR A 69 5.76 0.33 -18.08
CA TYR A 69 5.10 1.63 -18.05
C TYR A 69 5.72 2.62 -17.04
N GLY A 70 6.63 2.15 -16.20
CA GLY A 70 7.28 2.96 -15.16
C GLY A 70 6.31 3.38 -14.05
N LEU A 71 5.49 2.46 -13.55
CA LEU A 71 4.68 2.65 -12.35
C LEU A 71 5.37 2.03 -11.15
N TYR A 72 5.40 2.74 -10.03
CA TYR A 72 5.89 2.21 -8.76
C TYR A 72 4.87 1.24 -8.16
N VAL A 73 5.35 0.19 -7.51
CA VAL A 73 4.52 -0.85 -6.90
C VAL A 73 4.63 -0.81 -5.38
N TYR A 74 3.49 -0.78 -4.73
CA TYR A 74 3.31 -1.05 -3.32
C TYR A 74 2.69 -2.44 -3.19
N ASP A 75 3.54 -3.45 -2.99
CA ASP A 75 3.14 -4.86 -2.95
C ASP A 75 2.67 -5.28 -1.57
N GLU A 76 1.60 -6.07 -1.48
CA GLU A 76 0.97 -6.38 -0.22
C GLU A 76 0.84 -7.89 0.00
N ALA A 77 1.20 -8.33 1.21
CA ALA A 77 1.02 -9.71 1.62
C ALA A 77 -0.48 -10.02 1.77
N ASN A 78 -0.89 -11.20 1.32
CA ASN A 78 -2.28 -11.65 1.43
C ASN A 78 -2.66 -11.97 2.89
N ILE A 79 -2.79 -10.92 3.69
CA ILE A 79 -3.20 -10.97 5.10
C ILE A 79 -4.26 -9.91 5.33
N GLU A 80 -5.48 -10.37 5.54
CA GLU A 80 -6.67 -9.56 5.82
C GLU A 80 -7.53 -10.29 6.85
N SER A 81 -7.95 -9.59 7.90
CA SER A 81 -8.87 -10.15 8.90
C SER A 81 -9.79 -9.10 9.53
N HIS A 82 -10.24 -8.13 8.73
CA HIS A 82 -11.06 -6.99 9.16
C HIS A 82 -12.31 -7.39 9.95
N GLY A 83 -12.94 -8.52 9.58
CA GLY A 83 -14.10 -9.06 10.29
C GLY A 83 -13.84 -9.40 11.77
N MET A 84 -12.59 -9.56 12.18
CA MET A 84 -12.19 -9.76 13.59
C MET A 84 -11.94 -8.43 14.33
N LYS A 85 -12.14 -7.30 13.67
CA LYS A 85 -11.86 -5.94 14.20
C LYS A 85 -10.37 -5.75 14.55
N TYR A 86 -10.08 -4.88 15.51
CA TYR A 86 -8.72 -4.42 15.82
C TYR A 86 -8.34 -4.63 17.29
N ASP A 87 -8.84 -5.69 17.91
CA ASP A 87 -8.48 -6.01 19.30
C ASP A 87 -7.00 -6.39 19.39
N LEU A 88 -6.20 -5.55 20.04
CA LEU A 88 -4.75 -5.73 20.20
C LEU A 88 -4.35 -6.67 21.31
N ARG A 89 -5.30 -7.21 22.10
CA ARG A 89 -5.00 -8.22 23.12
C ARG A 89 -4.49 -9.50 22.45
N LYS A 90 -3.60 -10.20 23.13
CA LYS A 90 -3.11 -11.50 22.65
C LYS A 90 -4.28 -12.44 22.32
N GLY A 91 -4.32 -12.93 21.09
CA GLY A 91 -5.40 -13.76 20.58
C GLY A 91 -6.67 -13.00 20.17
N GLY A 92 -6.73 -11.68 20.33
CA GLY A 92 -7.87 -10.85 19.95
C GLY A 92 -8.07 -10.74 18.44
N THR A 93 -6.96 -10.79 17.68
CA THR A 93 -6.95 -10.90 16.22
C THR A 93 -5.94 -11.95 15.79
N LEU A 94 -6.02 -12.39 14.52
CA LEU A 94 -5.02 -13.33 13.96
C LEU A 94 -3.62 -12.72 13.99
N GLY A 95 -3.49 -11.41 13.78
CA GLY A 95 -2.22 -10.68 13.80
C GLY A 95 -1.49 -10.72 15.14
N ASN A 96 -2.21 -10.91 16.24
CA ASN A 96 -1.65 -11.02 17.60
C ASN A 96 -1.90 -12.39 18.26
N ASN A 97 -2.13 -13.42 17.46
CA ASN A 97 -2.23 -14.81 17.94
C ASN A 97 -1.02 -15.62 17.43
N PRO A 98 -0.06 -16.01 18.30
CA PRO A 98 1.15 -16.73 17.89
C PRO A 98 0.89 -18.06 17.15
N GLU A 99 -0.27 -18.69 17.33
CA GLU A 99 -0.64 -19.89 16.58
C GLU A 99 -0.76 -19.64 15.07
N TRP A 100 -1.02 -18.38 14.69
CA TRP A 100 -1.11 -17.91 13.29
C TRP A 100 0.20 -17.35 12.75
N LEU A 101 1.32 -17.48 13.48
CA LEU A 101 2.60 -16.98 13.00
C LEU A 101 3.01 -17.63 11.68
N LYS A 102 2.90 -18.94 11.57
CA LYS A 102 3.30 -19.67 10.36
C LYS A 102 2.55 -19.21 9.12
N PRO A 103 1.23 -19.08 9.09
CA PRO A 103 0.49 -18.50 7.97
C PRO A 103 0.90 -17.07 7.61
N HIS A 104 1.15 -16.19 8.61
CA HIS A 104 1.61 -14.83 8.35
C HIS A 104 3.00 -14.80 7.70
N MET A 105 3.93 -15.56 8.27
CA MET A 105 5.28 -15.69 7.72
C MET A 105 5.26 -16.27 6.30
N ASP A 106 4.49 -17.31 6.07
CA ASP A 106 4.41 -17.97 4.76
C ASP A 106 3.94 -17.01 3.66
N ARG A 107 2.88 -16.24 3.91
CA ARG A 107 2.37 -15.23 2.96
C ARG A 107 3.39 -14.13 2.69
N THR A 108 4.00 -13.62 3.75
CA THR A 108 5.03 -12.55 3.64
C THR A 108 6.27 -13.04 2.89
N ILE A 109 6.76 -14.23 3.20
CA ILE A 109 7.93 -14.83 2.55
C ILE A 109 7.65 -15.07 1.07
N ASN A 110 6.50 -15.67 0.74
CA ASN A 110 6.14 -15.96 -0.64
C ASN A 110 6.00 -14.69 -1.49
N MET A 111 5.37 -13.65 -0.97
CA MET A 111 5.32 -12.34 -1.63
C MET A 111 6.74 -11.81 -1.89
N TYR A 112 7.55 -11.74 -0.85
CA TYR A 112 8.90 -11.18 -0.94
C TYR A 112 9.78 -11.95 -1.93
N GLU A 113 9.90 -13.27 -1.76
CA GLU A 113 10.79 -14.10 -2.58
C GLU A 113 10.35 -14.13 -4.06
N ARG A 114 9.04 -14.06 -4.31
CA ARG A 114 8.50 -14.00 -5.68
C ARG A 114 8.81 -12.66 -6.37
N ASN A 115 8.69 -11.56 -5.65
CA ASN A 115 8.59 -10.23 -6.28
C ASN A 115 9.79 -9.31 -6.05
N LYS A 116 10.73 -9.67 -5.17
CA LYS A 116 11.87 -8.81 -4.77
C LYS A 116 12.73 -8.28 -5.93
N ASN A 117 12.72 -8.93 -7.08
CA ASN A 117 13.58 -8.59 -8.22
C ASN A 117 12.91 -7.66 -9.25
N TYR A 118 11.64 -7.28 -9.07
CA TYR A 118 11.01 -6.30 -9.96
C TYR A 118 11.51 -4.88 -9.65
N PRO A 119 12.07 -4.16 -10.64
CA PRO A 119 12.57 -2.79 -10.46
C PRO A 119 11.50 -1.78 -10.04
N SER A 120 10.25 -1.99 -10.46
CA SER A 120 9.09 -1.16 -10.13
C SER A 120 8.70 -1.25 -8.65
N LEU A 121 9.06 -2.34 -7.96
CA LEU A 121 8.67 -2.56 -6.57
C LEU A 121 9.39 -1.59 -5.64
N THR A 122 8.63 -0.76 -4.96
CA THR A 122 9.12 0.37 -4.14
C THR A 122 8.83 0.19 -2.65
N PHE A 123 7.71 -0.42 -2.31
CA PHE A 123 7.27 -0.60 -0.93
C PHE A 123 6.76 -2.01 -0.68
N TRP A 124 6.95 -2.47 0.57
CA TRP A 124 6.37 -3.70 1.08
C TRP A 124 5.27 -3.39 2.08
N SER A 125 4.09 -3.96 1.88
CA SER A 125 3.00 -3.98 2.85
C SER A 125 2.88 -5.35 3.50
N LEU A 126 2.78 -5.37 4.82
CA LEU A 126 2.66 -6.63 5.57
C LEU A 126 1.24 -7.19 5.57
N GLY A 127 0.27 -6.43 5.08
CA GLY A 127 -1.13 -6.83 5.02
C GLY A 127 -2.08 -5.65 5.21
N ASN A 128 -3.37 -5.93 5.32
CA ASN A 128 -4.43 -4.95 5.48
C ASN A 128 -5.36 -5.34 6.64
N GLU A 129 -5.79 -4.35 7.41
CA GLU A 129 -6.89 -4.40 8.39
C GLU A 129 -6.97 -5.67 9.26
N ALA A 130 -5.83 -6.14 9.76
CA ALA A 130 -5.71 -7.41 10.48
C ALA A 130 -5.27 -7.26 11.96
N GLY A 131 -5.47 -6.07 12.55
CA GLY A 131 -4.93 -5.74 13.87
C GLY A 131 -3.41 -5.55 13.84
N ASN A 132 -2.76 -5.50 14.99
CA ASN A 132 -1.30 -5.46 15.08
C ASN A 132 -0.84 -6.35 16.24
N GLY A 133 0.41 -6.75 16.24
CA GLY A 133 1.00 -7.51 17.32
C GLY A 133 2.05 -8.51 16.85
N TYR A 134 2.22 -9.59 17.62
CA TYR A 134 3.34 -10.50 17.53
C TYR A 134 3.66 -10.98 16.10
N ASN A 135 2.66 -11.39 15.33
CA ASN A 135 2.89 -11.94 13.99
C ASN A 135 3.38 -10.86 13.02
N PHE A 136 2.83 -9.63 13.10
CA PHE A 136 3.30 -8.51 12.30
C PHE A 136 4.68 -8.00 12.73
N TYR A 137 5.04 -8.11 14.00
CA TYR A 137 6.40 -7.82 14.45
C TYR A 137 7.40 -8.79 13.82
N GLN A 138 7.07 -10.09 13.77
CA GLN A 138 7.95 -11.10 13.17
C GLN A 138 8.06 -10.93 11.64
N THR A 139 6.97 -10.66 10.94
CA THR A 139 7.00 -10.42 9.50
C THR A 139 7.78 -9.16 9.15
N TYR A 140 7.60 -8.07 9.92
CA TYR A 140 8.37 -6.84 9.76
C TYR A 140 9.88 -7.10 9.90
N LEU A 141 10.30 -7.70 11.00
CA LEU A 141 11.71 -8.01 11.26
C LEU A 141 12.32 -8.88 10.17
N TRP A 142 11.57 -9.85 9.67
CA TRP A 142 12.03 -10.74 8.62
C TRP A 142 12.28 -10.02 7.29
N VAL A 143 11.37 -9.13 6.87
CA VAL A 143 11.53 -8.34 5.64
C VAL A 143 12.64 -7.30 5.82
N LYS A 144 12.67 -6.60 6.96
CA LYS A 144 13.71 -5.58 7.24
C LYS A 144 15.12 -6.16 7.24
N ASP A 145 15.33 -7.34 7.81
CA ASP A 145 16.66 -7.99 7.77
C ASP A 145 17.15 -8.18 6.33
N ARG A 146 16.26 -8.48 5.40
CA ARG A 146 16.60 -8.67 3.99
C ARG A 146 16.76 -7.35 3.25
N GLU A 147 15.86 -6.41 3.47
CA GLU A 147 15.92 -5.09 2.82
C GLU A 147 17.15 -4.28 3.25
N THR A 148 17.57 -4.34 4.50
CA THR A 148 18.79 -3.65 4.96
C THR A 148 20.08 -4.22 4.34
N LYS A 149 20.04 -5.47 3.88
CA LYS A 149 21.14 -6.13 3.16
C LYS A 149 21.00 -6.01 1.63
N GLY A 150 19.89 -5.50 1.15
CA GLY A 150 19.50 -5.41 -0.27
C GLY A 150 19.21 -4.00 -0.72
N MET A 151 18.01 -3.78 -1.22
CA MET A 151 17.56 -2.51 -1.83
C MET A 151 17.16 -1.45 -0.80
N ASN A 152 17.01 -1.81 0.46
CA ASN A 152 16.56 -0.94 1.56
C ASN A 152 15.19 -0.27 1.31
N ARG A 153 14.27 -1.01 0.69
CA ARG A 153 12.89 -0.54 0.44
C ARG A 153 12.13 -0.45 1.76
N PRO A 154 11.25 0.56 1.92
CA PRO A 154 10.42 0.69 3.11
C PRO A 154 9.46 -0.49 3.30
N VAL A 155 9.28 -0.89 4.56
CA VAL A 155 8.33 -1.91 4.99
C VAL A 155 7.25 -1.24 5.82
N ASN A 156 6.00 -1.38 5.41
CA ASN A 156 4.89 -0.67 5.99
C ASN A 156 3.79 -1.61 6.45
N TYR A 157 3.06 -1.16 7.47
CA TYR A 157 1.82 -1.77 7.89
C TYR A 157 0.86 -0.72 8.48
N GLU A 158 -0.35 -0.61 7.94
CA GLU A 158 -1.25 0.50 8.28
C GLU A 158 -1.75 0.44 9.74
N ARG A 159 -2.01 -0.76 10.29
CA ARG A 159 -2.42 -0.91 11.70
C ARG A 159 -1.26 -0.80 12.70
N ALA A 160 -0.03 -0.74 12.24
CA ALA A 160 1.10 -0.38 13.10
C ALA A 160 1.04 1.10 13.51
N GLN A 161 0.38 1.96 12.75
CA GLN A 161 0.29 3.39 13.03
C GLN A 161 1.67 4.02 13.32
N TRP A 162 1.91 4.46 14.54
CA TRP A 162 3.20 5.03 14.99
C TRP A 162 4.11 4.02 15.70
N GLU A 163 3.73 2.74 15.75
CA GLU A 163 4.59 1.71 16.34
C GLU A 163 5.87 1.51 15.51
N TRP A 164 6.81 0.76 16.07
CA TRP A 164 8.14 0.54 15.51
C TRP A 164 8.15 -0.39 14.29
N ASN A 165 7.11 -1.18 14.08
CA ASN A 165 7.03 -2.16 12.99
C ASN A 165 6.42 -1.60 11.69
N THR A 166 6.74 -0.35 11.40
CA THR A 166 6.46 0.32 10.13
C THR A 166 7.45 1.46 9.90
N ASP A 167 7.97 1.56 8.67
CA ASP A 167 8.90 2.63 8.30
C ASP A 167 8.19 3.95 7.95
N MET A 168 6.88 3.91 7.75
CA MET A 168 6.05 5.06 7.40
C MET A 168 4.76 5.02 8.22
N PHE A 169 4.16 6.19 8.45
CA PHE A 169 2.79 6.24 8.97
C PHE A 169 1.81 6.14 7.79
N VAL A 170 0.98 5.12 7.83
CA VAL A 170 0.10 4.75 6.71
C VAL A 170 -1.36 4.72 7.17
N PRO A 171 -2.02 5.90 7.29
CA PRO A 171 -3.42 5.96 7.72
C PRO A 171 -4.37 5.55 6.60
N GLN A 172 -5.62 5.27 6.99
CA GLN A 172 -6.73 5.06 6.06
C GLN A 172 -7.77 6.17 6.20
N TYR A 173 -8.26 6.66 5.07
CA TYR A 173 -9.33 7.65 4.91
C TYR A 173 -9.17 8.97 5.69
N PRO A 174 -7.97 9.59 5.75
CA PRO A 174 -7.83 10.90 6.34
C PRO A 174 -8.51 11.99 5.49
N GLY A 175 -9.18 12.93 6.13
CA GLY A 175 -9.78 14.09 5.46
C GLY A 175 -8.77 15.23 5.22
N ALA A 176 -9.15 16.24 4.41
CA ALA A 176 -8.27 17.35 4.06
C ALA A 176 -7.78 18.17 5.29
N SER A 177 -8.65 18.39 6.26
CA SER A 177 -8.29 19.09 7.51
C SER A 177 -7.27 18.32 8.34
N TRP A 178 -7.35 16.99 8.32
CA TRP A 178 -6.36 16.13 8.98
C TRP A 178 -4.98 16.25 8.31
N PHE A 179 -4.92 16.22 6.96
CA PHE A 179 -3.67 16.43 6.23
C PHE A 179 -3.03 17.79 6.56
N GLU A 180 -3.81 18.86 6.62
CA GLU A 180 -3.32 20.19 6.99
C GLU A 180 -2.76 20.21 8.41
N SER A 181 -3.44 19.56 9.36
CA SER A 181 -3.01 19.51 10.76
C SER A 181 -1.71 18.72 10.92
N ILE A 182 -1.67 17.48 10.47
CA ILE A 182 -0.52 16.59 10.63
C ILE A 182 0.69 17.05 9.79
N GLY A 183 0.42 17.66 8.64
CA GLY A 183 1.47 18.25 7.81
C GLY A 183 2.17 19.39 8.50
N LYS A 184 1.40 20.27 9.16
CA LYS A 184 1.91 21.41 9.94
C LYS A 184 2.65 20.97 11.20
N GLU A 185 2.17 19.93 11.87
CA GLU A 185 2.82 19.36 13.05
C GLU A 185 4.19 18.76 12.72
N GLY A 186 4.32 18.17 11.52
CA GLY A 186 5.51 17.45 11.11
C GLY A 186 5.53 16.00 11.63
N SER A 187 6.51 15.21 11.19
CA SER A 187 6.69 13.85 11.65
C SER A 187 8.14 13.37 11.48
N ASP A 188 8.53 12.36 12.26
CA ASP A 188 9.85 11.72 12.18
C ASP A 188 9.97 10.73 11.00
N ARG A 189 8.83 10.37 10.40
CA ARG A 189 8.73 9.44 9.28
C ARG A 189 7.72 9.94 8.24
N PRO A 190 7.80 9.46 6.97
CA PRO A 190 6.84 9.84 5.93
C PRO A 190 5.42 9.43 6.27
N ILE A 191 4.45 10.23 5.82
CA ILE A 191 3.02 9.95 5.95
C ILE A 191 2.45 9.71 4.55
N MET A 192 1.85 8.55 4.34
CA MET A 192 1.29 8.14 3.06
C MET A 192 0.08 7.22 3.26
N PRO A 193 -1.15 7.72 3.18
CA PRO A 193 -2.34 6.89 3.30
C PRO A 193 -2.34 5.73 2.30
N SER A 194 -2.54 4.51 2.80
CA SER A 194 -2.77 3.34 1.93
C SER A 194 -4.12 3.42 1.23
N GLU A 195 -5.07 4.13 1.86
CA GLU A 195 -6.42 4.34 1.32
C GLU A 195 -6.91 5.73 1.68
N TYR A 196 -7.40 6.48 0.69
CA TYR A 196 -8.06 7.77 0.90
C TYR A 196 -9.00 8.08 -0.27
N ALA A 197 -9.76 9.18 -0.16
CA ALA A 197 -10.65 9.66 -1.23
C ALA A 197 -11.50 8.54 -1.83
N HIS A 198 -12.25 7.81 -0.97
CA HIS A 198 -13.09 6.68 -1.36
C HIS A 198 -13.89 6.99 -2.63
N ALA A 199 -13.73 6.17 -3.68
CA ALA A 199 -14.22 6.43 -5.02
C ALA A 199 -15.23 5.40 -5.54
N MET A 200 -15.58 4.39 -4.74
CA MET A 200 -16.57 3.39 -5.14
C MET A 200 -17.96 4.04 -5.29
N GLY A 201 -18.63 3.77 -6.39
CA GLY A 201 -19.88 4.42 -6.72
C GLY A 201 -19.70 5.95 -6.89
N ASN A 202 -20.64 6.74 -6.41
CA ASN A 202 -20.63 8.20 -6.49
C ASN A 202 -20.16 8.84 -5.17
N SER A 203 -18.91 8.61 -4.77
CA SER A 203 -18.43 9.00 -3.44
C SER A 203 -17.15 9.83 -3.41
N THR A 204 -16.37 9.90 -4.48
CA THR A 204 -15.11 10.67 -4.52
C THR A 204 -15.38 12.16 -4.37
N GLY A 205 -14.64 12.79 -3.41
CA GLY A 205 -14.74 14.24 -3.17
C GLY A 205 -13.54 14.79 -2.41
N GLY A 206 -13.32 16.10 -2.51
CA GLY A 206 -12.30 16.79 -1.73
C GLY A 206 -10.83 16.53 -2.12
N LEU A 207 -10.56 15.79 -3.19
CA LEU A 207 -9.22 15.40 -3.62
C LEU A 207 -8.30 16.62 -3.82
N TRP A 208 -8.82 17.69 -4.41
CA TRP A 208 -8.05 18.92 -4.57
C TRP A 208 -7.55 19.49 -3.24
N ALA A 209 -8.41 19.58 -2.24
CA ALA A 209 -8.05 20.12 -0.92
C ALA A 209 -7.01 19.23 -0.20
N GLN A 210 -7.12 17.91 -0.33
CA GLN A 210 -6.13 16.98 0.20
C GLN A 210 -4.76 17.18 -0.46
N TRP A 211 -4.72 17.35 -1.79
CA TRP A 211 -3.48 17.56 -2.53
C TRP A 211 -2.85 18.93 -2.32
N GLN A 212 -3.63 19.97 -1.99
CA GLN A 212 -3.05 21.24 -1.54
C GLN A 212 -2.19 21.05 -0.28
N ALA A 213 -2.66 20.29 0.70
CA ALA A 213 -1.88 19.97 1.89
C ALA A 213 -0.68 19.06 1.56
N ILE A 214 -0.87 18.02 0.75
CA ILE A 214 0.19 17.08 0.36
C ILE A 214 1.35 17.80 -0.34
N TYR A 215 1.08 18.76 -1.21
CA TYR A 215 2.15 19.54 -1.84
C TYR A 215 2.81 20.56 -0.92
N LYS A 216 2.06 21.08 0.06
CA LYS A 216 2.52 22.09 0.98
C LYS A 216 3.52 21.58 2.02
N TYR A 217 3.34 20.34 2.47
CA TYR A 217 4.12 19.78 3.58
C TYR A 217 5.04 18.63 3.12
N PRO A 218 6.34 18.69 3.45
CA PRO A 218 7.33 17.72 2.99
C PRO A 218 7.11 16.32 3.55
N ASN A 219 6.57 16.18 4.75
CA ASN A 219 6.29 14.89 5.40
C ASN A 219 5.08 14.13 4.81
N LEU A 220 4.25 14.79 4.00
CA LEU A 220 3.12 14.15 3.31
C LEU A 220 3.56 13.66 1.93
N GLN A 221 3.55 12.35 1.70
CA GLN A 221 4.17 11.74 0.51
C GLN A 221 3.20 11.39 -0.62
N GLY A 222 1.93 11.74 -0.49
CA GLY A 222 0.87 11.36 -1.42
C GLY A 222 -0.08 10.35 -0.78
N GLY A 223 -0.55 9.37 -1.55
CA GLY A 223 -1.46 8.33 -1.06
C GLY A 223 -2.09 7.54 -2.20
N TYR A 224 -2.94 6.58 -1.84
CA TYR A 224 -3.59 5.67 -2.79
C TYR A 224 -5.10 5.82 -2.69
N ILE A 225 -5.74 6.28 -3.78
CA ILE A 225 -7.20 6.42 -3.87
C ILE A 225 -7.83 5.03 -3.75
N TRP A 226 -8.87 4.89 -2.96
CA TRP A 226 -9.68 3.69 -2.92
C TRP A 226 -10.92 3.87 -3.80
N ASP A 227 -11.04 3.23 -4.96
CA ASP A 227 -10.00 2.49 -5.65
C ASP A 227 -10.06 2.78 -7.16
N TRP A 228 -9.32 2.01 -7.96
CA TRP A 228 -9.21 2.22 -9.40
C TRP A 228 -10.51 1.93 -10.14
N VAL A 229 -11.11 0.75 -9.90
CA VAL A 229 -12.38 0.31 -10.48
C VAL A 229 -13.19 -0.48 -9.46
N ASP A 230 -14.52 -0.33 -9.49
CA ASP A 230 -15.43 -1.10 -8.65
C ASP A 230 -15.39 -2.60 -9.03
N GLN A 231 -15.48 -3.49 -8.02
CA GLN A 231 -15.46 -4.93 -8.22
C GLN A 231 -16.87 -5.49 -8.36
N GLY A 232 -17.47 -5.29 -9.52
CA GLY A 232 -18.74 -5.90 -9.90
C GLY A 232 -18.56 -7.22 -10.66
N ILE A 233 -19.56 -8.07 -10.64
CA ILE A 233 -19.64 -9.29 -11.47
C ILE A 233 -20.88 -9.20 -12.34
N LEU A 234 -20.73 -9.47 -13.63
CA LEU A 234 -21.86 -9.58 -14.57
C LEU A 234 -22.73 -10.78 -14.17
N GLN A 235 -24.03 -10.55 -14.05
CA GLN A 235 -25.04 -11.58 -13.79
C GLN A 235 -25.76 -11.98 -15.07
#